data_b17512953d6424bd10f3935bd61635fc
#
_entry.id   b17512953d6424bd10f3935bd61635fc
#
_cell.length_a   1.000
_cell.length_b   1.000
_cell.length_c   1.000
_cell.angle_alpha   90.00
_cell.angle_beta   90.00
_cell.angle_gamma   90.00
#
_symmetry.space_group_name_H-M   'P 1'
#
loop_
_entity.id
_entity.type
_entity.pdbx_description
1 polymer ?
#
loop_
_entity_poly.entity_id
_entity_poly.type
_entity_poly.pdbx_seq_one_letter_code
_entity_poly.pdbx_strand_id
1 'polypeptide(L)'
;MDQARVTVGIVGYSAVVDSYPLGPKLMAELAAVFADHPNVTVENFTWSPVHIVQRFQDGELERPDRIVLAGLAAESREPGRVDTYRWLGGHQDEIKVQERVYEAVTGIVDLENTLMIGSYFGVWPKECLTAEADVAPDTFGRLVMAENENRSSEEELTIELGYSPAKTRQMLVDSIVLLALHGTKAKNLNVKDKSADSLAPVRPFAETHVANAARG
;
A
#
# COMPACT_ATOMS: atom_id res chain seq x y z
N MET A 1 18.03 -11.03 22.97
CA MET A 1 18.12 -10.12 21.82
C MET A 1 16.75 -9.50 21.67
N ASP A 2 16.66 -8.17 21.80
CA ASP A 2 15.37 -7.50 21.53
C ASP A 2 14.96 -7.78 20.09
N GLN A 3 13.73 -8.22 19.91
CA GLN A 3 13.17 -8.38 18.58
C GLN A 3 12.95 -7.00 17.98
N ALA A 4 13.27 -6.83 16.69
CA ALA A 4 13.02 -5.58 15.99
C ALA A 4 11.55 -5.19 16.07
N ARG A 5 11.24 -3.95 16.40
CA ARG A 5 9.88 -3.40 16.34
C ARG A 5 9.51 -3.17 14.88
N VAL A 6 8.37 -3.70 14.50
CA VAL A 6 7.91 -3.67 13.11
C VAL A 6 6.54 -3.01 13.05
N THR A 7 6.39 -2.05 12.14
CA THR A 7 5.09 -1.50 11.78
C THR A 7 4.71 -1.97 10.38
N VAL A 8 3.52 -2.54 10.25
CA VAL A 8 2.89 -2.86 8.97
C VAL A 8 1.84 -1.79 8.70
N GLY A 9 2.03 -0.98 7.68
CA GLY A 9 1.09 0.09 7.29
C GLY A 9 0.34 -0.27 6.02
N ILE A 10 -1.00 -0.27 6.06
CA ILE A 10 -1.86 -0.53 4.88
C ILE A 10 -2.26 0.81 4.27
N VAL A 11 -1.64 1.15 3.14
CA VAL A 11 -1.87 2.41 2.40
C VAL A 11 -2.98 2.21 1.37
N GLY A 12 -3.97 3.11 1.35
CA GLY A 12 -5.11 3.00 0.44
C GLY A 12 -6.14 1.94 0.88
N TYR A 13 -6.18 1.62 2.17
CA TYR A 13 -7.20 0.73 2.73
C TYR A 13 -8.61 1.24 2.47
N SER A 14 -9.54 0.35 2.15
CA SER A 14 -10.97 0.66 2.05
C SER A 14 -11.78 -0.26 2.96
N ALA A 15 -12.60 0.36 3.82
CA ALA A 15 -13.53 -0.34 4.70
C ALA A 15 -14.86 -0.73 4.02
N VAL A 16 -15.07 -0.28 2.77
CA VAL A 16 -16.40 -0.37 2.10
C VAL A 16 -16.58 -1.69 1.35
N VAL A 17 -15.49 -2.31 0.88
CA VAL A 17 -15.54 -3.48 0.00
C VAL A 17 -14.75 -4.62 0.61
N ASP A 18 -15.44 -5.64 1.07
CA ASP A 18 -14.83 -6.81 1.75
C ASP A 18 -13.90 -7.62 0.85
N SER A 19 -14.23 -7.72 -0.43
CA SER A 19 -13.45 -8.47 -1.43
C SER A 19 -12.24 -7.70 -1.94
N TYR A 20 -12.10 -6.39 -1.61
CA TYR A 20 -10.96 -5.59 -2.04
C TYR A 20 -9.65 -6.08 -1.40
N PRO A 21 -8.56 -6.23 -2.17
CA PRO A 21 -7.30 -6.76 -1.64
C PRO A 21 -6.73 -5.99 -0.44
N LEU A 22 -6.96 -4.66 -0.38
CA LEU A 22 -6.59 -3.81 0.75
C LEU A 22 -7.79 -3.49 1.66
N GLY A 23 -8.73 -4.41 1.78
CA GLY A 23 -9.98 -4.26 2.54
C GLY A 23 -9.95 -4.89 3.95
N PRO A 24 -11.13 -4.97 4.59
CA PRO A 24 -11.26 -5.48 5.97
C PRO A 24 -10.70 -6.87 6.18
N LYS A 25 -10.83 -7.75 5.20
CA LYS A 25 -10.31 -9.13 5.29
C LYS A 25 -8.79 -9.17 5.41
N LEU A 26 -8.06 -8.30 4.70
CA LEU A 26 -6.60 -8.20 4.84
C LEU A 26 -6.21 -7.83 6.27
N MET A 27 -6.87 -6.80 6.84
CA MET A 27 -6.60 -6.36 8.21
C MET A 27 -6.87 -7.46 9.23
N ALA A 28 -7.98 -8.18 9.08
CA ALA A 28 -8.35 -9.29 9.98
C ALA A 28 -7.35 -10.45 9.89
N GLU A 29 -6.94 -10.83 8.70
CA GLU A 29 -5.96 -11.90 8.47
C GLU A 29 -4.58 -11.53 9.05
N LEU A 30 -4.11 -10.30 8.85
CA LEU A 30 -2.85 -9.82 9.42
C LEU A 30 -2.91 -9.74 10.96
N ALA A 31 -4.02 -9.26 11.53
CA ALA A 31 -4.20 -9.21 12.96
C ALA A 31 -4.17 -10.63 13.58
N ALA A 32 -4.78 -11.60 12.92
CA ALA A 32 -4.75 -13.00 13.36
C ALA A 32 -3.34 -13.60 13.29
N VAL A 33 -2.61 -13.37 12.19
CA VAL A 33 -1.26 -13.91 12.02
C VAL A 33 -0.27 -13.29 13.01
N PHE A 34 -0.39 -12.00 13.32
CA PHE A 34 0.54 -11.32 14.23
C PHE A 34 0.08 -11.33 15.71
N ALA A 35 -1.00 -12.04 16.05
CA ALA A 35 -1.50 -12.11 17.43
C ALA A 35 -0.43 -12.55 18.46
N ASP A 36 0.47 -13.45 18.06
CA ASP A 36 1.56 -13.96 18.89
C ASP A 36 2.89 -13.21 18.69
N HIS A 37 2.87 -12.08 17.95
CA HIS A 37 4.05 -11.26 17.64
C HIS A 37 3.92 -9.84 18.22
N PRO A 38 4.13 -9.65 19.55
CA PRO A 38 3.89 -8.36 20.22
C PRO A 38 4.79 -7.22 19.74
N ASN A 39 5.86 -7.54 19.01
CA ASN A 39 6.76 -6.59 18.37
C ASN A 39 6.28 -6.12 16.98
N VAL A 40 5.16 -6.63 16.47
CA VAL A 40 4.57 -6.24 15.17
C VAL A 40 3.25 -5.52 15.41
N THR A 41 3.15 -4.30 14.90
CA THR A 41 1.91 -3.50 14.92
C THR A 41 1.37 -3.37 13.51
N VAL A 42 0.07 -3.59 13.33
CA VAL A 42 -0.61 -3.39 12.04
C VAL A 42 -1.44 -2.10 12.12
N GLU A 43 -1.16 -1.17 11.23
CA GLU A 43 -1.75 0.17 11.17
C GLU A 43 -2.48 0.41 9.86
N ASN A 44 -3.59 1.10 9.95
CA ASN A 44 -4.31 1.59 8.78
C ASN A 44 -3.78 2.98 8.38
N PHE A 45 -3.10 3.06 7.25
CA PHE A 45 -2.55 4.29 6.69
C PHE A 45 -3.43 4.86 5.57
N THR A 46 -4.74 4.89 5.81
CA THR A 46 -5.74 5.50 4.88
C THR A 46 -5.70 7.03 4.90
N TRP A 47 -5.14 7.61 5.94
CA TRP A 47 -5.04 9.05 6.07
C TRP A 47 -4.00 9.64 5.10
N SER A 48 -4.15 10.94 4.82
CA SER A 48 -3.16 11.66 4.03
C SER A 48 -1.73 11.32 4.48
N PRO A 49 -0.78 11.08 3.56
CA PRO A 49 0.63 10.86 3.89
C PRO A 49 1.24 11.92 4.82
N VAL A 50 0.78 13.17 4.72
CA VAL A 50 1.19 14.25 5.62
C VAL A 50 0.75 13.97 7.06
N HIS A 51 -0.47 13.47 7.25
CA HIS A 51 -0.97 13.12 8.58
C HIS A 51 -0.20 11.93 9.18
N ILE A 52 0.13 10.93 8.37
CA ILE A 52 0.96 9.80 8.81
C ILE A 52 2.33 10.31 9.32
N VAL A 53 2.95 11.23 8.58
CA VAL A 53 4.21 11.87 9.01
C VAL A 53 4.06 12.60 10.34
N GLN A 54 2.99 13.39 10.50
CA GLN A 54 2.71 14.10 11.75
C GLN A 54 2.57 13.14 12.92
N ARG A 55 1.81 12.05 12.78
CA ARG A 55 1.67 11.03 13.85
C ARG A 55 3.01 10.44 14.30
N PHE A 56 3.96 10.24 13.39
CA PHE A 56 5.32 9.80 13.74
C PHE A 56 6.14 10.92 14.42
N GLN A 57 5.97 12.17 14.00
CA GLN A 57 6.69 13.32 14.56
C GLN A 57 6.18 13.67 15.96
N ASP A 58 4.87 13.58 16.18
CA ASP A 58 4.22 13.88 17.46
C ASP A 58 4.33 12.71 18.46
N GLY A 59 4.87 11.59 18.04
CA GLY A 59 5.06 10.40 18.90
C GLY A 59 3.80 9.60 19.15
N GLU A 60 2.71 9.83 18.40
CA GLU A 60 1.51 9.00 18.43
C GLU A 60 1.79 7.60 17.85
N LEU A 61 2.66 7.54 16.85
CA LEU A 61 3.22 6.30 16.34
C LEU A 61 4.68 6.19 16.78
N GLU A 62 5.02 5.06 17.39
CA GLU A 62 6.40 4.76 17.71
C GLU A 62 7.21 4.52 16.44
N ARG A 63 8.44 5.07 16.40
CA ARG A 63 9.34 4.81 15.27
C ARG A 63 9.78 3.34 15.30
N PRO A 64 9.47 2.56 14.26
CA PRO A 64 9.86 1.16 14.21
C PRO A 64 11.33 1.02 13.76
N ASP A 65 11.90 -0.16 14.01
CA ASP A 65 13.19 -0.54 13.44
C ASP A 65 13.04 -0.98 11.97
N ARG A 66 11.84 -1.50 11.62
CA ARG A 66 11.43 -1.89 10.27
C ARG A 66 10.00 -1.44 10.01
N ILE A 67 9.74 -0.96 8.80
CA ILE A 67 8.38 -0.71 8.32
C ILE A 67 8.10 -1.53 7.06
N VAL A 68 6.91 -2.11 6.98
CA VAL A 68 6.39 -2.76 5.78
C VAL A 68 5.14 -2.01 5.34
N LEU A 69 5.20 -1.34 4.20
CA LEU A 69 4.05 -0.63 3.63
C LEU A 69 3.40 -1.50 2.56
N ALA A 70 2.13 -1.81 2.73
CA ALA A 70 1.34 -2.50 1.74
C ALA A 70 0.43 -1.51 1.02
N GLY A 71 0.37 -1.62 -0.31
CA GLY A 71 -0.43 -0.72 -1.14
C GLY A 71 -0.65 -1.26 -2.54
N LEU A 72 -1.23 -0.45 -3.41
CA LEU A 72 -1.34 -0.79 -4.82
C LEU A 72 -0.09 -0.35 -5.58
N ALA A 73 0.24 -1.11 -6.63
CA ALA A 73 1.21 -0.67 -7.63
C ALA A 73 0.68 0.58 -8.36
N ALA A 74 1.56 1.57 -8.63
CA ALA A 74 1.17 2.80 -9.30
C ALA A 74 0.67 2.59 -10.73
N GLU A 75 1.23 1.59 -11.41
CA GLU A 75 0.82 1.19 -12.76
C GLU A 75 0.47 -0.28 -12.79
N SER A 76 -0.76 -0.57 -13.22
CA SER A 76 -1.19 -1.96 -13.42
C SER A 76 -0.54 -2.52 -14.69
N ARG A 77 0.26 -3.57 -14.52
CA ARG A 77 0.91 -4.31 -15.61
C ARG A 77 0.40 -5.75 -15.70
N GLU A 78 0.19 -6.36 -14.55
CA GLU A 78 -0.16 -7.78 -14.43
C GLU A 78 -1.13 -7.98 -13.25
N PRO A 79 -2.43 -7.60 -13.42
CA PRO A 79 -3.40 -7.66 -12.33
C PRO A 79 -3.46 -9.04 -11.66
N GLY A 80 -3.52 -9.03 -10.33
CA GLY A 80 -3.50 -10.22 -9.51
C GLY A 80 -2.13 -10.61 -8.97
N ARG A 81 -1.07 -9.91 -9.38
CA ARG A 81 0.30 -10.12 -8.91
C ARG A 81 0.60 -9.31 -7.65
N VAL A 82 1.58 -9.76 -6.88
CA VAL A 82 2.19 -9.02 -5.77
C VAL A 82 3.69 -8.97 -5.96
N ASP A 83 4.25 -7.77 -5.96
CA ASP A 83 5.69 -7.52 -5.97
C ASP A 83 6.16 -6.95 -4.63
N THR A 84 7.42 -7.21 -4.29
CA THR A 84 8.02 -6.72 -3.05
C THR A 84 9.27 -5.90 -3.32
N TYR A 85 9.43 -4.79 -2.58
CA TYR A 85 10.56 -3.91 -2.78
C TYR A 85 11.18 -3.49 -1.44
N ARG A 86 12.49 -3.16 -1.52
CA ARG A 86 13.18 -2.36 -0.51
C ARG A 86 13.23 -0.92 -0.98
N TRP A 87 12.69 -0.02 -0.19
CA TRP A 87 12.75 1.40 -0.45
C TRP A 87 14.12 1.96 -0.06
N LEU A 88 14.81 2.55 -1.02
CA LEU A 88 16.15 3.11 -0.83
C LEU A 88 16.15 4.62 -0.55
N GLY A 89 14.97 5.28 -0.60
CA GLY A 89 14.89 6.73 -0.60
C GLY A 89 15.40 7.29 -1.93
N GLY A 90 16.45 8.07 -1.88
CA GLY A 90 17.06 8.74 -3.04
C GLY A 90 17.00 10.24 -2.94
N HIS A 91 17.55 10.94 -3.93
CA HIS A 91 17.49 12.40 -4.00
C HIS A 91 16.05 12.84 -4.27
N GLN A 92 15.55 13.73 -3.43
CA GLN A 92 14.20 14.24 -3.55
C GLN A 92 14.27 15.72 -3.94
N ASP A 93 13.86 16.00 -5.17
CA ASP A 93 13.65 17.36 -5.67
C ASP A 93 12.47 17.97 -4.89
N GLU A 94 12.69 19.15 -4.31
CA GLU A 94 11.66 19.84 -3.50
C GLU A 94 10.38 20.09 -4.31
N ILE A 95 10.49 20.37 -5.61
CA ILE A 95 9.33 20.59 -6.49
C ILE A 95 8.52 19.29 -6.60
N LYS A 96 9.18 18.16 -6.82
CA LYS A 96 8.50 16.85 -6.86
C LYS A 96 7.84 16.49 -5.54
N VAL A 97 8.48 16.80 -4.41
CA VAL A 97 7.87 16.59 -3.10
C VAL A 97 6.65 17.48 -2.92
N GLN A 98 6.70 18.75 -3.32
CA GLN A 98 5.54 19.66 -3.26
C GLN A 98 4.39 19.17 -4.13
N GLU A 99 4.64 18.66 -5.34
CA GLU A 99 3.63 18.06 -6.21
C GLU A 99 2.97 16.86 -5.53
N ARG A 100 3.74 15.96 -4.90
CA ARG A 100 3.22 14.81 -4.15
C ARG A 100 2.41 15.22 -2.92
N VAL A 101 2.87 16.23 -2.19
CA VAL A 101 2.12 16.80 -1.06
C VAL A 101 0.79 17.39 -1.55
N TYR A 102 0.80 18.09 -2.67
CA TYR A 102 -0.41 18.65 -3.27
C TYR A 102 -1.42 17.54 -3.64
N GLU A 103 -0.98 16.48 -4.31
CA GLU A 103 -1.83 15.31 -4.57
C GLU A 103 -2.40 14.72 -3.27
N ALA A 104 -1.54 14.53 -2.26
CA ALA A 104 -1.95 13.95 -0.99
C ALA A 104 -3.01 14.79 -0.25
N VAL A 105 -2.92 16.14 -0.30
CA VAL A 105 -3.93 17.02 0.33
C VAL A 105 -5.21 17.11 -0.50
N THR A 106 -5.18 16.78 -1.80
CA THR A 106 -6.39 16.66 -2.63
C THR A 106 -7.10 15.31 -2.49
N GLY A 107 -6.59 14.43 -1.64
CA GLY A 107 -7.22 13.15 -1.30
C GLY A 107 -6.66 11.94 -2.04
N ILE A 108 -5.57 12.08 -2.80
CA ILE A 108 -4.89 10.96 -3.43
C ILE A 108 -3.95 10.32 -2.40
N VAL A 109 -4.40 9.22 -1.81
CA VAL A 109 -3.62 8.44 -0.85
C VAL A 109 -3.09 7.20 -1.55
N ASP A 110 -1.87 7.27 -2.05
CA ASP A 110 -1.17 6.15 -2.66
C ASP A 110 0.16 5.85 -1.98
N LEU A 111 0.70 4.69 -2.31
CA LEU A 111 1.93 4.19 -1.72
C LEU A 111 3.15 5.04 -2.10
N GLU A 112 3.23 5.52 -3.34
CA GLU A 112 4.38 6.31 -3.81
C GLU A 112 4.43 7.68 -3.14
N ASN A 113 3.27 8.35 -2.99
CA ASN A 113 3.17 9.60 -2.22
C ASN A 113 3.59 9.38 -0.77
N THR A 114 3.14 8.27 -0.16
CA THR A 114 3.48 7.91 1.22
C THR A 114 4.98 7.67 1.37
N LEU A 115 5.59 6.90 0.47
CA LEU A 115 7.03 6.63 0.48
C LEU A 115 7.86 7.91 0.35
N MET A 116 7.54 8.75 -0.63
CA MET A 116 8.30 9.96 -0.91
C MET A 116 8.17 10.98 0.22
N ILE A 117 6.95 11.29 0.65
CA ILE A 117 6.69 12.29 1.70
C ILE A 117 7.32 11.85 3.02
N GLY A 118 7.14 10.60 3.43
CA GLY A 118 7.74 10.09 4.66
C GLY A 118 9.27 10.05 4.63
N SER A 119 9.88 9.80 3.46
CA SER A 119 11.33 9.88 3.28
C SER A 119 11.84 11.33 3.38
N TYR A 120 11.15 12.27 2.76
CA TYR A 120 11.53 13.68 2.80
C TYR A 120 11.53 14.22 4.24
N PHE A 121 10.54 13.83 5.04
CA PHE A 121 10.46 14.20 6.44
C PHE A 121 11.25 13.29 7.39
N GLY A 122 11.97 12.30 6.87
CA GLY A 122 12.86 11.44 7.66
C GLY A 122 12.15 10.57 8.70
N VAL A 123 10.91 10.16 8.44
CA VAL A 123 10.15 9.32 9.39
C VAL A 123 10.34 7.83 9.15
N TRP A 124 10.75 7.41 7.94
CA TRP A 124 10.98 6.00 7.66
C TRP A 124 12.27 5.48 8.27
N PRO A 125 12.26 4.26 8.84
CA PRO A 125 13.47 3.60 9.30
C PRO A 125 14.36 3.18 8.11
N LYS A 126 15.61 2.78 8.41
CA LYS A 126 16.54 2.29 7.38
C LYS A 126 16.01 1.05 6.63
N GLU A 127 15.23 0.23 7.30
CA GLU A 127 14.59 -0.94 6.69
C GLU A 127 13.12 -0.60 6.39
N CYS A 128 12.91 0.06 5.26
CA CYS A 128 11.60 0.37 4.70
C CYS A 128 11.34 -0.56 3.51
N LEU A 129 10.28 -1.37 3.62
CA LEU A 129 9.93 -2.41 2.66
C LEU A 129 8.52 -2.19 2.14
N THR A 130 8.22 -2.65 0.93
CA THR A 130 6.85 -2.60 0.38
C THR A 130 6.38 -3.95 -0.12
N ALA A 131 5.07 -4.18 -0.02
CA ALA A 131 4.33 -5.24 -0.71
C ALA A 131 3.25 -4.56 -1.56
N GLU A 132 3.36 -4.67 -2.87
CA GLU A 132 2.57 -3.94 -3.84
C GLU A 132 1.68 -4.89 -4.64
N ALA A 133 0.35 -4.74 -4.46
CA ALA A 133 -0.61 -5.51 -5.25
C ALA A 133 -0.86 -4.81 -6.59
N ASP A 134 -0.78 -5.55 -7.67
CA ASP A 134 -1.16 -5.09 -8.99
C ASP A 134 -2.65 -5.41 -9.22
N VAL A 135 -3.45 -4.36 -9.40
CA VAL A 135 -4.89 -4.46 -9.69
C VAL A 135 -5.24 -3.59 -10.89
N ALA A 136 -6.26 -3.99 -11.65
CA ALA A 136 -6.76 -3.16 -12.73
C ALA A 136 -7.33 -1.82 -12.18
N PRO A 137 -7.19 -0.69 -12.90
CA PRO A 137 -7.58 0.64 -12.39
C PRO A 137 -9.06 0.75 -11.97
N ASP A 138 -9.94 -0.02 -12.58
CA ASP A 138 -11.38 -0.03 -12.34
C ASP A 138 -11.83 -1.08 -11.30
N THR A 139 -10.88 -1.85 -10.74
CA THR A 139 -11.15 -2.96 -9.82
C THR A 139 -12.06 -2.57 -8.67
N PHE A 140 -11.78 -1.45 -8.00
CA PHE A 140 -12.58 -1.01 -6.85
C PHE A 140 -14.03 -0.77 -7.24
N GLY A 141 -14.29 -0.03 -8.32
CA GLY A 141 -15.64 0.25 -8.80
C GLY A 141 -16.40 -1.02 -9.18
N ARG A 142 -15.72 -1.96 -9.86
CA ARG A 142 -16.31 -3.26 -10.24
C ARG A 142 -16.69 -4.10 -9.02
N LEU A 143 -15.84 -4.13 -7.99
CA LEU A 143 -16.13 -4.83 -6.75
C LEU A 143 -17.31 -4.22 -5.99
N VAL A 144 -17.40 -2.87 -5.91
CA VAL A 144 -18.56 -2.17 -5.33
C VAL A 144 -19.86 -2.55 -6.05
N MET A 145 -19.83 -2.56 -7.38
CA MET A 145 -21.01 -2.94 -8.17
C MET A 145 -21.38 -4.41 -7.97
N ALA A 146 -20.40 -5.29 -7.97
CA ALA A 146 -20.64 -6.73 -7.78
C ALA A 146 -21.27 -7.01 -6.40
N GLU A 147 -20.76 -6.38 -5.32
CA GLU A 147 -21.34 -6.52 -3.97
C GLU A 147 -22.77 -5.98 -3.90
N ASN A 148 -23.06 -4.82 -4.52
CA ASN A 148 -24.42 -4.26 -4.58
C ASN A 148 -25.40 -5.15 -5.34
N GLU A 149 -24.92 -5.91 -6.32
CA GLU A 149 -25.70 -6.86 -7.11
C GLU A 149 -25.74 -8.28 -6.51
N ASN A 150 -25.19 -8.47 -5.30
CA ASN A 150 -25.03 -9.76 -4.64
C ASN A 150 -24.24 -10.79 -5.47
N ARG A 151 -23.34 -10.35 -6.32
CA ARG A 151 -22.40 -11.16 -7.11
C ARG A 151 -21.00 -11.09 -6.48
N SER A 152 -20.87 -11.62 -5.27
CA SER A 152 -19.64 -11.51 -4.48
C SER A 152 -18.95 -12.85 -4.20
N SER A 153 -19.36 -13.92 -4.89
CA SER A 153 -18.63 -15.18 -4.84
C SER A 153 -17.25 -15.04 -5.50
N GLU A 154 -16.26 -15.74 -4.99
CA GLU A 154 -14.89 -15.69 -5.53
C GLU A 154 -14.82 -16.07 -7.02
N GLU A 155 -15.69 -17.01 -7.44
CA GLU A 155 -15.77 -17.44 -8.84
C GLU A 155 -16.29 -16.31 -9.74
N GLU A 156 -17.39 -15.65 -9.36
CA GLU A 156 -17.95 -14.52 -10.09
C GLU A 156 -16.96 -13.36 -10.19
N LEU A 157 -16.31 -13.01 -9.08
CA LEU A 157 -15.32 -11.92 -9.05
C LEU A 157 -14.09 -12.26 -9.90
N THR A 158 -13.66 -13.52 -9.90
CA THR A 158 -12.52 -13.96 -10.71
C THR A 158 -12.85 -13.86 -12.21
N ILE A 159 -14.06 -14.27 -12.61
CA ILE A 159 -14.51 -14.13 -14.00
C ILE A 159 -14.59 -12.65 -14.40
N GLU A 160 -15.16 -11.82 -13.54
CA GLU A 160 -15.35 -10.41 -13.82
C GLU A 160 -14.03 -9.65 -13.94
N LEU A 161 -13.10 -9.86 -13.00
CA LEU A 161 -11.85 -9.13 -12.95
C LEU A 161 -10.74 -9.71 -13.83
N GLY A 162 -10.84 -10.98 -14.19
CA GLY A 162 -9.78 -11.73 -14.87
C GLY A 162 -8.66 -12.23 -13.94
N TYR A 163 -8.80 -12.01 -12.62
CA TYR A 163 -7.91 -12.52 -11.58
C TYR A 163 -8.69 -12.67 -10.26
N SER A 164 -8.15 -13.49 -9.34
CA SER A 164 -8.78 -13.75 -8.04
C SER A 164 -8.37 -12.69 -7.00
N PRO A 165 -9.30 -11.85 -6.51
CA PRO A 165 -8.99 -10.89 -5.43
C PRO A 165 -8.57 -11.57 -4.14
N ALA A 166 -9.17 -12.72 -3.79
CA ALA A 166 -8.80 -13.49 -2.60
C ALA A 166 -7.38 -14.05 -2.71
N LYS A 167 -6.97 -14.56 -3.89
CA LYS A 167 -5.61 -15.02 -4.12
C LYS A 167 -4.60 -13.86 -4.02
N THR A 168 -4.93 -12.71 -4.61
CA THR A 168 -4.08 -11.51 -4.51
C THR A 168 -3.91 -11.08 -3.06
N ARG A 169 -5.00 -11.07 -2.28
CA ARG A 169 -4.94 -10.79 -0.85
C ARG A 169 -4.08 -11.79 -0.10
N GLN A 170 -4.22 -13.10 -0.36
CA GLN A 170 -3.38 -14.12 0.27
C GLN A 170 -1.90 -13.91 -0.03
N MET A 171 -1.56 -13.60 -1.28
CA MET A 171 -0.17 -13.29 -1.67
C MET A 171 0.35 -12.04 -0.96
N LEU A 172 -0.50 -11.03 -0.73
CA LEU A 172 -0.15 -9.86 0.08
C LEU A 172 0.13 -10.25 1.53
N VAL A 173 -0.76 -11.02 2.17
CA VAL A 173 -0.56 -11.51 3.55
C VAL A 173 0.76 -12.25 3.65
N ASP A 174 1.01 -13.22 2.78
CA ASP A 174 2.24 -14.03 2.80
C ASP A 174 3.49 -13.15 2.64
N SER A 175 3.45 -12.19 1.70
CA SER A 175 4.55 -11.26 1.47
C SER A 175 4.79 -10.34 2.66
N ILE A 176 3.74 -9.74 3.22
CA ILE A 176 3.82 -8.86 4.40
C ILE A 176 4.41 -9.62 5.59
N VAL A 177 3.91 -10.83 5.86
CA VAL A 177 4.38 -11.66 6.97
C VAL A 177 5.87 -11.98 6.82
N LEU A 178 6.29 -12.43 5.64
CA LEU A 178 7.70 -12.72 5.39
C LEU A 178 8.58 -11.48 5.53
N LEU A 179 8.14 -10.33 5.00
CA LEU A 179 8.87 -9.07 5.13
C LEU A 179 8.91 -8.58 6.59
N ALA A 180 7.81 -8.67 7.32
CA ALA A 180 7.74 -8.25 8.72
C ALA A 180 8.66 -9.09 9.62
N LEU A 181 8.68 -10.41 9.45
CA LEU A 181 9.44 -11.31 10.30
C LEU A 181 10.93 -11.41 9.89
N HIS A 182 11.24 -11.35 8.60
CA HIS A 182 12.58 -11.65 8.07
C HIS A 182 13.25 -10.49 7.33
N GLY A 183 12.52 -9.41 7.01
CA GLY A 183 13.03 -8.28 6.24
C GLY A 183 13.50 -8.70 4.84
N THR A 184 14.57 -8.06 4.36
CA THR A 184 15.19 -8.40 3.08
C THR A 184 15.84 -9.79 3.04
N LYS A 185 15.95 -10.48 4.19
CA LYS A 185 16.50 -11.85 4.29
C LYS A 185 15.41 -12.91 4.11
N ALA A 186 14.18 -12.53 3.83
CA ALA A 186 13.08 -13.45 3.60
C ALA A 186 13.42 -14.41 2.45
N LYS A 187 13.60 -15.69 2.77
CA LYS A 187 13.76 -16.74 1.77
C LYS A 187 12.44 -16.88 1.01
N ASN A 188 12.48 -17.06 -0.29
CA ASN A 188 11.33 -17.19 -1.19
C ASN A 188 10.63 -15.88 -1.59
N LEU A 189 11.15 -14.70 -1.20
CA LEU A 189 10.73 -13.43 -1.77
C LEU A 189 11.84 -12.84 -2.65
N ASN A 190 11.46 -12.36 -3.83
CA ASN A 190 12.35 -11.57 -4.69
C ASN A 190 12.15 -10.08 -4.36
N VAL A 191 12.84 -9.62 -3.32
CA VAL A 191 12.77 -8.22 -2.90
C VAL A 191 13.66 -7.39 -3.84
N LYS A 192 13.04 -6.57 -4.68
CA LYS A 192 13.69 -5.66 -5.61
C LYS A 192 14.02 -4.33 -4.91
N ASP A 193 14.92 -3.54 -5.47
CA ASP A 193 15.18 -2.18 -5.01
C ASP A 193 14.26 -1.18 -5.73
N LYS A 194 13.72 -0.21 -4.99
CA LYS A 194 12.90 0.90 -5.48
C LYS A 194 13.41 2.21 -4.86
N SER A 195 13.49 3.27 -5.64
CA SER A 195 13.96 4.58 -5.19
C SER A 195 13.06 5.70 -5.71
N ALA A 196 13.27 6.92 -5.22
CA ALA A 196 12.53 8.10 -5.66
C ALA A 196 12.63 8.33 -7.19
N ASP A 197 13.78 7.98 -7.79
CA ASP A 197 13.99 8.11 -9.23
C ASP A 197 13.20 7.09 -10.07
N SER A 198 12.74 6.01 -9.45
CA SER A 198 11.94 4.96 -10.11
C SER A 198 10.44 5.16 -9.97
N LEU A 199 9.99 6.20 -9.25
CA LEU A 199 8.58 6.48 -9.07
C LEU A 199 7.94 7.04 -10.35
N ALA A 200 6.66 6.71 -10.55
CA ALA A 200 5.87 7.30 -11.61
C ALA A 200 5.79 8.84 -11.46
N PRO A 201 5.79 9.60 -12.56
CA PRO A 201 5.58 11.03 -12.47
C PRO A 201 4.20 11.36 -11.89
N VAL A 202 4.12 12.46 -11.14
CA VAL A 202 2.85 13.00 -10.64
C VAL A 202 1.95 13.30 -11.83
N ARG A 203 0.70 12.85 -11.79
CA ARG A 203 -0.26 13.17 -12.86
C ARG A 203 -0.71 14.61 -12.71
N PRO A 204 -0.61 15.44 -13.76
CA PRO A 204 -1.11 16.82 -13.69
C PRO A 204 -2.60 16.83 -13.30
N PHE A 205 -2.97 17.68 -12.35
CA PHE A 205 -4.35 17.78 -11.84
C PHE A 205 -5.39 18.01 -12.97
N ALA A 206 -5.02 18.71 -14.03
CA ALA A 206 -5.86 18.95 -15.20
C ALA A 206 -6.25 17.67 -15.97
N GLU A 207 -5.38 16.66 -15.99
CA GLU A 207 -5.65 15.41 -16.73
C GLU A 207 -6.64 14.50 -15.99
N THR A 208 -6.65 14.51 -14.66
CA THR A 208 -7.58 13.72 -13.85
C THR A 208 -9.02 14.24 -13.93
N HIS A 209 -9.21 15.54 -14.03
CA HIS A 209 -10.55 16.14 -14.13
C HIS A 209 -11.15 16.04 -15.54
N VAL A 210 -10.33 16.16 -16.59
CA VAL A 210 -10.81 16.03 -17.99
C VAL A 210 -11.18 14.60 -18.32
N ALA A 211 -10.45 13.60 -17.81
CA ALA A 211 -10.77 12.19 -18.03
C ALA A 211 -12.09 11.76 -17.38
N ASN A 212 -12.45 12.35 -16.23
CA ASN A 212 -13.72 12.08 -15.55
C ASN A 212 -14.92 12.84 -16.17
N ALA A 213 -14.70 14.03 -16.71
CA ALA A 213 -15.73 14.81 -17.40
C ALA A 213 -16.10 14.25 -18.78
N ALA A 214 -15.19 13.52 -19.43
CA ALA A 214 -15.43 12.89 -20.76
C ALA A 214 -16.13 11.53 -20.68
N ARG A 215 -16.38 11.00 -19.47
CA ARG A 215 -17.03 9.69 -19.22
C ARG A 215 -18.42 9.82 -18.58
N GLY A 216 -18.95 11.05 -18.42
CA GLY A 216 -20.28 11.34 -17.89
C GLY A 216 -21.34 11.51 -18.98
#